data_39a0d3e98bdd25482fa2729f3ed994fc
#
_entry.id   39a0d3e98bdd25482fa2729f3ed994fc
#
_cell.length_a   1.000
_cell.length_b   1.000
_cell.length_c   1.000
_cell.angle_alpha   90.00
_cell.angle_beta   90.00
_cell.angle_gamma   90.00
#
_symmetry.space_group_name_H-M   'P 1'
#
loop_
_entity.id
_entity.type
_entity.pdbx_description
1 polymer ?
#
loop_
_entity_poly.entity_id
_entity_poly.type
_entity_poly.pdbx_seq_one_letter_code
_entity_poly.pdbx_strand_id
1 'polypeptide(L)'
;CIRDRGHRVNVCTYDMNKNRHRVRMMDEEIIEDYGTGKWAAVRKRISYDGIYRYAVAQEVNMIYVRSFHNANPFTVRLFYRLQTAGIKIAMEIPTYPYDSEYKGFPFFTRCGLQIDRLFRKTLAKRVNGIVTFSDEKTIFGQRTVRISNGVDFDTVPLRKTINNNSSPTLHLIGVAEVHYWHGYDRLIHGLGEYYRQYHDKEIYFHIVGGVWKSEMYHSQHAPGFHELITHYHIEKQVIFHGQKMGKELDELFDLADFAIGSLARHRSHIDKIKTLKNREYACL
;
A
#
# COMPACT_ATOMS: atom_id res chain seq x y z
N CYS A 1 19.92 -1.36 0.51
CA CYS A 1 19.33 -1.54 -0.84
C CYS A 1 19.98 -2.73 -1.55
N ILE A 2 19.31 -3.34 -2.56
CA ILE A 2 19.87 -4.48 -3.34
C ILE A 2 21.06 -3.98 -4.17
N ARG A 3 21.01 -2.77 -4.72
CA ARG A 3 22.11 -2.15 -5.46
C ARG A 3 23.37 -2.00 -4.59
N ASP A 4 23.23 -1.64 -3.32
CA ASP A 4 24.34 -1.45 -2.38
C ASP A 4 25.08 -2.77 -2.05
N ARG A 5 24.44 -3.90 -2.38
CA ARG A 5 25.01 -5.24 -2.25
C ARG A 5 25.65 -5.76 -3.55
N GLY A 6 25.91 -4.87 -4.51
CA GLY A 6 26.60 -5.18 -5.76
C GLY A 6 25.72 -5.80 -6.85
N HIS A 7 24.39 -5.80 -6.71
CA HIS A 7 23.49 -6.28 -7.75
C HIS A 7 23.15 -5.19 -8.75
N ARG A 8 23.21 -5.50 -10.04
CA ARG A 8 22.62 -4.66 -11.09
C ARG A 8 21.10 -4.79 -11.03
N VAL A 9 20.40 -3.69 -10.81
CA VAL A 9 18.94 -3.66 -10.65
C VAL A 9 18.32 -2.70 -11.65
N ASN A 10 17.39 -3.19 -12.46
CA ASN A 10 16.56 -2.39 -13.35
C ASN A 10 15.12 -2.41 -12.83
N VAL A 11 14.45 -1.28 -12.86
CA VAL A 11 13.09 -1.12 -12.32
C VAL A 11 12.11 -0.96 -13.47
N CYS A 12 11.15 -1.91 -13.55
CA CYS A 12 10.07 -1.85 -14.54
C CYS A 12 8.86 -1.13 -13.94
N THR A 13 8.46 -0.03 -14.55
CA THR A 13 7.33 0.78 -14.13
C THR A 13 6.33 1.01 -15.26
N TYR A 14 5.17 1.54 -14.90
CA TYR A 14 4.21 2.11 -15.84
C TYR A 14 4.14 3.61 -15.64
N ASP A 15 4.09 4.34 -16.75
CA ASP A 15 3.96 5.78 -16.70
C ASP A 15 3.06 6.29 -17.83
N MET A 16 2.83 7.58 -17.83
CA MET A 16 2.17 8.32 -18.89
C MET A 16 3.13 9.39 -19.39
N ASN A 17 3.62 9.25 -20.64
CA ASN A 17 4.56 10.19 -21.21
C ASN A 17 3.93 11.58 -21.48
N LYS A 18 4.75 12.54 -21.89
CA LYS A 18 4.31 13.94 -22.19
C LYS A 18 3.16 14.00 -23.21
N ASN A 19 3.08 13.03 -24.11
CA ASN A 19 2.02 12.95 -25.14
C ASN A 19 0.79 12.16 -24.64
N ARG A 20 0.67 11.91 -23.32
CA ARG A 20 -0.40 11.12 -22.71
C ARG A 20 -0.49 9.67 -23.20
N HIS A 21 0.58 9.12 -23.80
CA HIS A 21 0.66 7.70 -24.06
C HIS A 21 0.95 6.92 -22.78
N ARG A 22 0.27 5.81 -22.62
CA ARG A 22 0.60 4.83 -21.59
C ARG A 22 1.81 4.04 -22.02
N VAL A 23 2.87 4.09 -21.24
CA VAL A 23 4.15 3.45 -21.56
C VAL A 23 4.57 2.49 -20.45
N ARG A 24 5.37 1.50 -20.82
CA ARG A 24 6.13 0.70 -19.88
C ARG A 24 7.57 1.13 -19.96
N MET A 25 8.10 1.49 -18.81
CA MET A 25 9.48 1.95 -18.67
C MET A 25 10.32 0.85 -18.02
N MET A 26 11.57 0.82 -18.42
CA MET A 26 12.62 0.10 -17.69
C MET A 26 13.67 1.14 -17.29
N ASP A 27 13.74 1.43 -16.00
CA ASP A 27 14.40 2.65 -15.49
C ASP A 27 13.87 3.89 -16.24
N GLU A 28 14.67 4.53 -17.09
CA GLU A 28 14.29 5.73 -17.86
C GLU A 28 13.94 5.42 -19.34
N GLU A 29 14.10 4.17 -19.78
CA GLU A 29 13.87 3.76 -21.17
C GLU A 29 12.45 3.27 -21.38
N ILE A 30 11.79 3.71 -22.47
CA ILE A 30 10.48 3.18 -22.88
C ILE A 30 10.68 1.86 -23.63
N ILE A 31 10.23 0.75 -23.03
CA ILE A 31 10.31 -0.59 -23.64
C ILE A 31 9.03 -1.00 -24.36
N GLU A 32 7.90 -0.38 -24.05
CA GLU A 32 6.61 -0.57 -24.74
C GLU A 32 5.79 0.72 -24.69
N ASP A 33 5.22 1.11 -25.85
CA ASP A 33 4.25 2.18 -25.97
C ASP A 33 2.88 1.62 -26.37
N TYR A 34 1.87 1.83 -25.55
CA TYR A 34 0.52 1.33 -25.76
C TYR A 34 -0.41 2.35 -26.43
N GLY A 35 0.05 3.61 -26.61
CA GLY A 35 -0.74 4.72 -27.12
C GLY A 35 -1.67 5.31 -26.07
N THR A 36 -2.79 5.87 -26.53
CA THR A 36 -3.78 6.59 -25.71
C THR A 36 -5.13 5.88 -25.62
N GLY A 37 -6.01 6.36 -24.74
CA GLY A 37 -7.40 5.95 -24.66
C GLY A 37 -7.62 4.59 -23.99
N LYS A 38 -8.84 4.05 -24.18
CA LYS A 38 -9.31 2.81 -23.50
C LYS A 38 -8.54 1.58 -23.97
N TRP A 39 -8.23 1.49 -25.25
CA TRP A 39 -7.46 0.38 -25.81
C TRP A 39 -6.03 0.30 -25.30
N ALA A 40 -5.38 1.43 -25.05
CA ALA A 40 -4.08 1.46 -24.39
C ALA A 40 -4.13 0.87 -22.99
N ALA A 41 -5.20 1.11 -22.24
CA ALA A 41 -5.42 0.52 -20.92
C ALA A 41 -5.60 -1.01 -20.97
N VAL A 42 -6.19 -1.54 -22.04
CA VAL A 42 -6.30 -2.99 -22.26
C VAL A 42 -4.95 -3.56 -22.65
N ARG A 43 -4.28 -3.00 -23.68
CA ARG A 43 -2.95 -3.44 -24.14
C ARG A 43 -1.94 -3.52 -23.01
N LYS A 44 -1.89 -2.51 -22.15
CA LYS A 44 -1.04 -2.49 -20.95
C LYS A 44 -1.19 -3.74 -20.07
N ARG A 45 -2.40 -4.33 -20.02
CA ARG A 45 -2.70 -5.49 -19.19
C ARG A 45 -2.48 -6.84 -19.84
N ILE A 46 -2.33 -6.88 -21.16
CA ILE A 46 -2.22 -8.13 -21.94
C ILE A 46 -0.92 -8.24 -22.71
N SER A 47 -0.18 -7.14 -22.93
CA SER A 47 1.12 -7.15 -23.60
C SER A 47 2.26 -7.14 -22.58
N TYR A 48 3.15 -8.11 -22.70
CA TYR A 48 4.32 -8.29 -21.85
C TYR A 48 5.57 -8.66 -22.63
N ASP A 49 5.54 -8.57 -23.95
CA ASP A 49 6.65 -8.97 -24.81
C ASP A 49 7.88 -8.08 -24.61
N GLY A 50 7.68 -6.78 -24.30
CA GLY A 50 8.77 -5.87 -23.97
C GLY A 50 9.56 -6.32 -22.75
N ILE A 51 8.88 -6.77 -21.67
CA ILE A 51 9.55 -7.31 -20.48
C ILE A 51 10.39 -8.53 -20.85
N TYR A 52 9.81 -9.47 -21.61
CA TYR A 52 10.53 -10.69 -22.00
C TYR A 52 11.75 -10.39 -22.86
N ARG A 53 11.59 -9.56 -23.91
CA ARG A 53 12.71 -9.17 -24.78
C ARG A 53 13.82 -8.47 -24.01
N TYR A 54 13.45 -7.53 -23.15
CA TYR A 54 14.43 -6.84 -22.32
C TYR A 54 15.17 -7.80 -21.39
N ALA A 55 14.44 -8.66 -20.68
CA ALA A 55 15.02 -9.61 -19.73
C ALA A 55 16.02 -10.56 -20.40
N VAL A 56 15.72 -11.04 -21.61
CA VAL A 56 16.62 -11.90 -22.37
C VAL A 56 17.83 -11.12 -22.91
N ALA A 57 17.60 -9.94 -23.50
CA ALA A 57 18.67 -9.11 -24.07
C ALA A 57 19.66 -8.58 -23.02
N GLN A 58 19.21 -8.35 -21.80
CA GLN A 58 20.04 -7.89 -20.69
C GLN A 58 20.54 -9.02 -19.78
N GLU A 59 20.36 -10.27 -20.19
CA GLU A 59 20.79 -11.47 -19.44
C GLU A 59 20.33 -11.45 -17.97
N VAL A 60 19.07 -11.03 -17.74
CA VAL A 60 18.51 -10.92 -16.39
C VAL A 60 18.45 -12.30 -15.74
N ASN A 61 19.06 -12.44 -14.57
CA ASN A 61 19.09 -13.72 -13.85
C ASN A 61 17.84 -13.93 -12.98
N MET A 62 17.25 -12.84 -12.48
CA MET A 62 16.12 -12.90 -11.57
C MET A 62 15.16 -11.72 -11.75
N ILE A 63 13.86 -12.00 -11.69
CA ILE A 63 12.80 -10.98 -11.66
C ILE A 63 12.10 -11.04 -10.31
N TYR A 64 11.99 -9.88 -9.67
CA TYR A 64 11.19 -9.68 -8.46
C TYR A 64 9.93 -8.92 -8.83
N VAL A 65 8.77 -9.55 -8.67
CA VAL A 65 7.47 -8.97 -9.02
C VAL A 65 6.78 -8.52 -7.75
N ARG A 66 6.72 -7.20 -7.54
CA ARG A 66 6.20 -6.61 -6.31
C ARG A 66 4.68 -6.48 -6.33
N SER A 67 4.05 -6.84 -5.21
CA SER A 67 2.60 -6.63 -4.94
C SER A 67 1.69 -7.06 -6.09
N PHE A 68 1.89 -8.28 -6.57
CA PHE A 68 1.24 -8.72 -7.79
C PHE A 68 -0.11 -9.41 -7.52
N HIS A 69 -1.20 -8.80 -7.99
CA HIS A 69 -2.56 -9.31 -7.89
C HIS A 69 -3.25 -9.28 -9.27
N ASN A 70 -2.55 -9.72 -10.32
CA ASN A 70 -3.05 -9.65 -11.70
C ASN A 70 -2.70 -10.93 -12.47
N ALA A 71 -3.02 -12.08 -11.88
CA ALA A 71 -2.88 -13.34 -12.59
C ALA A 71 -3.90 -13.44 -13.71
N ASN A 72 -3.44 -13.68 -14.92
CA ASN A 72 -4.25 -13.85 -16.12
C ASN A 72 -3.48 -14.71 -17.15
N PRO A 73 -4.10 -15.15 -18.26
CA PRO A 73 -3.42 -15.99 -19.25
C PRO A 73 -2.11 -15.38 -19.78
N PHE A 74 -2.07 -14.07 -19.96
CA PHE A 74 -0.91 -13.38 -20.54
C PHE A 74 0.26 -13.32 -19.55
N THR A 75 -0.02 -13.10 -18.25
CA THR A 75 1.02 -13.15 -17.22
C THR A 75 1.51 -14.57 -16.98
N VAL A 76 0.63 -15.57 -17.04
CA VAL A 76 1.04 -16.99 -16.99
C VAL A 76 1.96 -17.33 -18.16
N ARG A 77 1.63 -16.87 -19.39
CA ARG A 77 2.49 -17.05 -20.57
C ARG A 77 3.83 -16.35 -20.42
N LEU A 78 3.85 -15.10 -19.91
CA LEU A 78 5.10 -14.39 -19.65
C LEU A 78 5.99 -15.19 -18.69
N PHE A 79 5.44 -15.61 -17.54
CA PHE A 79 6.22 -16.33 -16.53
C PHE A 79 6.71 -17.68 -17.04
N TYR A 80 5.92 -18.38 -17.85
CA TYR A 80 6.37 -19.60 -18.53
C TYR A 80 7.58 -19.34 -19.44
N ARG A 81 7.51 -18.31 -20.29
CA ARG A 81 8.62 -17.93 -21.21
C ARG A 81 9.88 -17.54 -20.43
N LEU A 82 9.74 -16.75 -19.37
CA LEU A 82 10.88 -16.36 -18.52
C LEU A 82 11.51 -17.57 -17.83
N GLN A 83 10.69 -18.48 -17.29
CA GLN A 83 11.16 -19.71 -16.67
C GLN A 83 11.90 -20.60 -17.70
N THR A 84 11.38 -20.73 -18.93
CA THR A 84 12.01 -21.49 -20.02
C THR A 84 13.35 -20.86 -20.44
N ALA A 85 13.48 -19.54 -20.33
CA ALA A 85 14.74 -18.82 -20.56
C ALA A 85 15.73 -18.92 -19.38
N GLY A 86 15.42 -19.70 -18.33
CA GLY A 86 16.27 -19.88 -17.15
C GLY A 86 16.21 -18.76 -16.13
N ILE A 87 15.34 -17.78 -16.32
CA ILE A 87 15.20 -16.61 -15.43
C ILE A 87 14.41 -17.01 -14.17
N LYS A 88 14.97 -16.76 -12.99
CA LYS A 88 14.29 -17.01 -11.72
C LYS A 88 13.25 -15.92 -11.44
N ILE A 89 12.12 -16.31 -10.86
CA ILE A 89 11.02 -15.39 -10.56
C ILE A 89 10.65 -15.50 -9.08
N ALA A 90 10.72 -14.40 -8.36
CA ALA A 90 10.14 -14.25 -7.04
C ALA A 90 8.92 -13.31 -7.13
N MET A 91 7.78 -13.74 -6.59
CA MET A 91 6.55 -12.96 -6.60
C MET A 91 6.19 -12.53 -5.19
N GLU A 92 6.03 -11.23 -4.97
CA GLU A 92 5.62 -10.70 -3.68
C GLU A 92 4.09 -10.63 -3.56
N ILE A 93 3.58 -11.24 -2.50
CA ILE A 93 2.19 -11.10 -2.03
C ILE A 93 2.28 -10.62 -0.58
N PRO A 94 2.30 -9.30 -0.36
CA PRO A 94 2.58 -8.74 0.96
C PRO A 94 1.48 -9.07 1.98
N THR A 95 0.23 -9.04 1.54
CA THR A 95 -0.94 -9.34 2.36
C THR A 95 -1.63 -10.59 1.84
N TYR A 96 -1.90 -11.56 2.73
CA TYR A 96 -2.66 -12.74 2.39
C TYR A 96 -3.58 -13.13 3.54
N PRO A 97 -4.86 -13.45 3.29
CA PRO A 97 -5.57 -13.35 2.00
C PRO A 97 -5.86 -11.89 1.61
N TYR A 98 -5.73 -11.54 0.32
CA TYR A 98 -5.95 -10.19 -0.18
C TYR A 98 -7.33 -9.95 -0.80
N ASP A 99 -8.14 -10.98 -0.95
CA ASP A 99 -9.45 -10.90 -1.62
C ASP A 99 -10.39 -9.86 -0.98
N SER A 100 -10.31 -9.70 0.34
CA SER A 100 -11.10 -8.74 1.10
C SER A 100 -10.72 -7.28 0.86
N GLU A 101 -9.48 -7.02 0.44
CA GLU A 101 -9.02 -5.66 0.14
C GLU A 101 -9.76 -5.07 -1.09
N TYR A 102 -10.35 -5.93 -1.94
CA TYR A 102 -11.12 -5.52 -3.12
C TYR A 102 -12.60 -5.19 -2.83
N LYS A 103 -13.05 -5.32 -1.58
CA LYS A 103 -14.40 -4.90 -1.20
C LYS A 103 -14.50 -3.37 -1.36
N GLY A 104 -15.58 -2.91 -2.00
CA GLY A 104 -15.79 -1.48 -2.26
C GLY A 104 -15.13 -0.93 -3.53
N PHE A 105 -14.27 -1.70 -4.21
CA PHE A 105 -13.68 -1.25 -5.48
C PHE A 105 -14.68 -1.28 -6.64
N PRO A 106 -14.47 -0.46 -7.71
CA PRO A 106 -15.30 -0.42 -8.89
C PRO A 106 -15.46 -1.80 -9.54
N PHE A 107 -16.59 -2.01 -10.23
CA PHE A 107 -16.97 -3.29 -10.87
C PHE A 107 -15.84 -3.89 -11.73
N PHE A 108 -15.18 -3.09 -12.57
CA PHE A 108 -14.09 -3.58 -13.42
C PHE A 108 -12.87 -4.10 -12.64
N THR A 109 -12.55 -3.49 -11.51
CA THR A 109 -11.48 -3.96 -10.63
C THR A 109 -11.84 -5.30 -9.99
N ARG A 110 -13.11 -5.45 -9.59
CA ARG A 110 -13.65 -6.71 -9.05
C ARG A 110 -13.66 -7.82 -10.11
N CYS A 111 -13.97 -7.52 -11.37
CA CYS A 111 -13.83 -8.47 -12.48
C CYS A 111 -12.36 -8.92 -12.64
N GLY A 112 -11.40 -8.02 -12.52
CA GLY A 112 -9.98 -8.34 -12.52
C GLY A 112 -9.61 -9.35 -11.43
N LEU A 113 -10.15 -9.20 -10.22
CA LEU A 113 -9.96 -10.16 -9.14
C LEU A 113 -10.56 -11.55 -9.45
N GLN A 114 -11.70 -11.63 -10.15
CA GLN A 114 -12.25 -12.94 -10.55
C GLN A 114 -11.33 -13.65 -11.54
N ILE A 115 -10.76 -12.92 -12.50
CA ILE A 115 -9.76 -13.46 -13.43
C ILE A 115 -8.52 -13.91 -12.65
N ASP A 116 -8.02 -13.09 -11.74
CA ASP A 116 -6.89 -13.45 -10.88
C ASP A 116 -7.14 -14.76 -10.12
N ARG A 117 -8.30 -14.93 -9.52
CA ARG A 117 -8.70 -16.15 -8.81
C ARG A 117 -8.61 -17.42 -9.68
N LEU A 118 -8.93 -17.32 -10.96
CA LEU A 118 -8.85 -18.45 -11.90
C LEU A 118 -7.40 -18.82 -12.22
N PHE A 119 -6.50 -17.84 -12.31
CA PHE A 119 -5.15 -18.05 -12.82
C PHE A 119 -4.05 -18.01 -11.74
N ARG A 120 -4.30 -17.47 -10.54
CA ARG A 120 -3.28 -17.26 -9.51
C ARG A 120 -2.57 -18.55 -9.05
N LYS A 121 -3.29 -19.69 -8.98
CA LYS A 121 -2.67 -21.00 -8.67
C LYS A 121 -1.76 -21.46 -9.80
N THR A 122 -2.16 -21.27 -11.06
CA THR A 122 -1.35 -21.62 -12.24
C THR A 122 -0.13 -20.72 -12.33
N LEU A 123 -0.28 -19.43 -12.05
CA LEU A 123 0.84 -18.48 -12.01
C LEU A 123 1.82 -18.82 -10.90
N ALA A 124 1.32 -19.15 -9.71
CA ALA A 124 2.15 -19.54 -8.56
C ALA A 124 3.05 -20.74 -8.82
N LYS A 125 2.62 -21.68 -9.69
CA LYS A 125 3.45 -22.81 -10.13
C LYS A 125 4.62 -22.40 -11.05
N ARG A 126 4.61 -21.17 -11.55
CA ARG A 126 5.63 -20.63 -12.48
C ARG A 126 6.66 -19.75 -11.78
N VAL A 127 6.57 -19.57 -10.49
CA VAL A 127 7.55 -18.81 -9.71
C VAL A 127 8.40 -19.74 -8.85
N ASN A 128 9.60 -19.31 -8.53
CA ASN A 128 10.53 -20.04 -7.67
C ASN A 128 10.16 -19.93 -6.17
N GLY A 129 9.38 -18.92 -5.81
CA GLY A 129 8.84 -18.73 -4.47
C GLY A 129 7.99 -17.48 -4.37
N ILE A 130 7.15 -17.44 -3.35
CA ILE A 130 6.33 -16.28 -3.01
C ILE A 130 6.92 -15.60 -1.79
N VAL A 131 7.23 -14.33 -1.91
CA VAL A 131 7.65 -13.48 -0.79
C VAL A 131 6.41 -12.91 -0.13
N THR A 132 6.30 -13.00 1.19
CA THR A 132 5.11 -12.52 1.91
C THR A 132 5.46 -11.94 3.27
N PHE A 133 4.63 -11.03 3.76
CA PHE A 133 4.69 -10.50 5.13
C PHE A 133 3.72 -11.23 6.07
N SER A 134 2.89 -12.15 5.52
CA SER A 134 2.02 -13.02 6.31
C SER A 134 2.81 -14.19 6.92
N ASP A 135 2.18 -14.90 7.86
CA ASP A 135 2.80 -16.06 8.51
C ASP A 135 2.58 -17.37 7.73
N GLU A 136 1.95 -17.30 6.54
CA GLU A 136 1.63 -18.46 5.72
C GLU A 136 2.88 -19.15 5.17
N LYS A 137 2.95 -20.47 5.35
CA LYS A 137 4.05 -21.29 4.82
C LYS A 137 3.91 -21.57 3.32
N THR A 138 2.68 -21.55 2.83
CA THR A 138 2.36 -21.76 1.41
C THR A 138 1.23 -20.82 0.98
N ILE A 139 1.36 -20.23 -0.22
CA ILE A 139 0.31 -19.41 -0.84
C ILE A 139 0.06 -19.97 -2.23
N PHE A 140 -1.19 -20.27 -2.56
CA PHE A 140 -1.63 -20.89 -3.82
C PHE A 140 -0.87 -22.18 -4.17
N GLY A 141 -0.40 -22.93 -3.16
CA GLY A 141 0.36 -24.15 -3.32
C GLY A 141 1.85 -23.95 -3.59
N GLN A 142 2.35 -22.72 -3.59
CA GLN A 142 3.77 -22.39 -3.71
C GLN A 142 4.37 -22.07 -2.32
N ARG A 143 5.63 -22.48 -2.11
CA ARG A 143 6.37 -22.16 -0.89
C ARG A 143 6.53 -20.65 -0.71
N THR A 144 6.53 -20.20 0.54
CA THR A 144 6.74 -18.81 0.87
C THR A 144 8.12 -18.54 1.46
N VAL A 145 8.65 -17.37 1.18
CA VAL A 145 9.74 -16.72 1.91
C VAL A 145 9.11 -15.62 2.74
N ARG A 146 9.04 -15.85 4.04
CA ARG A 146 8.43 -14.91 4.97
C ARG A 146 9.43 -13.84 5.34
N ILE A 147 9.09 -12.61 5.04
CA ILE A 147 9.88 -11.43 5.38
C ILE A 147 9.04 -10.45 6.19
N SER A 148 9.64 -9.36 6.57
CA SER A 148 8.99 -8.26 7.24
C SER A 148 9.39 -6.94 6.59
N ASN A 149 8.56 -5.92 6.71
CA ASN A 149 8.97 -4.58 6.32
C ASN A 149 10.21 -4.19 7.11
N GLY A 150 11.24 -3.70 6.42
CA GLY A 150 12.42 -3.08 7.03
C GLY A 150 12.25 -1.57 7.11
N VAL A 151 12.91 -0.96 8.06
CA VAL A 151 13.10 0.49 8.15
C VAL A 151 14.60 0.74 8.15
N ASP A 152 15.01 1.74 7.40
CA ASP A 152 16.38 2.23 7.39
C ASP A 152 16.51 3.30 8.47
N PHE A 153 17.06 2.91 9.61
CA PHE A 153 17.22 3.79 10.77
C PHE A 153 18.18 4.95 10.51
N ASP A 154 19.05 4.83 9.52
CA ASP A 154 19.98 5.90 9.15
C ASP A 154 19.31 7.01 8.34
N THR A 155 18.15 6.72 7.73
CA THR A 155 17.40 7.68 6.88
C THR A 155 16.16 8.24 7.55
N VAL A 156 15.66 7.64 8.62
CA VAL A 156 14.52 8.16 9.38
C VAL A 156 15.03 9.18 10.39
N PRO A 157 14.62 10.46 10.28
CA PRO A 157 15.05 11.47 11.25
C PRO A 157 14.46 11.17 12.62
N LEU A 158 15.33 11.07 13.62
CA LEU A 158 14.91 10.98 15.03
C LEU A 158 14.23 12.29 15.46
N ARG A 159 13.15 12.18 16.18
CA ARG A 159 12.50 13.36 16.79
C ARG A 159 13.46 14.11 17.71
N LYS A 160 13.46 15.43 17.56
CA LYS A 160 14.32 16.31 18.35
C LYS A 160 13.70 16.69 19.71
N THR A 161 12.40 16.53 19.84
CA THR A 161 11.63 16.95 21.04
C THR A 161 10.81 15.78 21.58
N ILE A 162 11.06 15.44 22.83
CA ILE A 162 10.16 14.60 23.62
C ILE A 162 9.18 15.57 24.29
N ASN A 163 7.92 15.55 23.89
CA ASN A 163 6.90 16.35 24.55
C ASN A 163 6.74 15.86 26.00
N ASN A 164 6.90 16.77 26.95
CA ASN A 164 6.64 16.46 28.35
C ASN A 164 5.15 16.14 28.52
N ASN A 165 4.82 15.04 29.17
CA ASN A 165 3.46 14.58 29.46
C ASN A 165 2.61 15.52 30.32
N SER A 166 3.13 16.68 30.67
CA SER A 166 2.45 17.72 31.49
C SER A 166 1.64 18.74 30.67
N SER A 167 1.67 18.65 29.32
CA SER A 167 0.84 19.50 28.47
C SER A 167 -0.65 19.23 28.68
N PRO A 168 -1.49 20.24 28.79
CA PRO A 168 -2.94 20.09 28.80
C PRO A 168 -3.49 19.64 27.44
N THR A 169 -2.66 19.70 26.41
CA THR A 169 -3.00 19.37 25.03
C THR A 169 -2.31 18.08 24.59
N LEU A 170 -3.02 17.23 23.85
CA LEU A 170 -2.51 15.98 23.28
C LEU A 170 -2.74 15.96 21.78
N HIS A 171 -1.69 15.70 21.02
CA HIS A 171 -1.71 15.61 19.56
C HIS A 171 -1.51 14.19 19.09
N LEU A 172 -2.51 13.64 18.39
CA LEU A 172 -2.48 12.33 17.76
C LEU A 172 -2.28 12.51 16.25
N ILE A 173 -1.39 11.76 15.60
CA ILE A 173 -1.19 11.83 14.16
C ILE A 173 -1.44 10.48 13.47
N GLY A 174 -2.21 10.47 12.38
CA GLY A 174 -2.41 9.31 11.53
C GLY A 174 -2.03 9.63 10.09
N VAL A 175 -0.97 8.99 9.56
CA VAL A 175 -0.51 9.19 8.18
C VAL A 175 -0.95 8.01 7.32
N ALA A 176 -1.83 8.25 6.36
CA ALA A 176 -2.32 7.21 5.44
C ALA A 176 -3.06 7.79 4.24
N GLU A 177 -3.10 7.03 3.14
CA GLU A 177 -4.25 7.07 2.25
C GLU A 177 -5.37 6.30 2.94
N VAL A 178 -6.37 7.03 3.46
CA VAL A 178 -7.32 6.50 4.45
C VAL A 178 -8.35 5.61 3.77
N HIS A 179 -8.44 4.38 4.24
CA HIS A 179 -9.42 3.37 3.86
C HIS A 179 -10.09 2.79 5.12
N TYR A 180 -11.19 2.05 4.95
CA TYR A 180 -12.01 1.49 6.02
C TYR A 180 -11.23 0.62 7.03
N TRP A 181 -10.12 -0.01 6.61
CA TRP A 181 -9.27 -0.81 7.50
C TRP A 181 -8.33 0.02 8.38
N HIS A 182 -8.21 1.34 8.13
CA HIS A 182 -7.45 2.21 9.04
C HIS A 182 -8.22 2.43 10.34
N GLY A 183 -9.56 2.41 10.29
CA GLY A 183 -10.41 2.48 11.47
C GLY A 183 -10.36 3.81 12.20
N TYR A 184 -10.09 4.91 11.49
CA TYR A 184 -10.06 6.24 12.08
C TYR A 184 -11.45 6.71 12.53
N ASP A 185 -12.52 6.15 11.94
CA ASP A 185 -13.90 6.28 12.45
C ASP A 185 -14.02 5.88 13.92
N ARG A 186 -13.33 4.82 14.35
CA ARG A 186 -13.34 4.35 15.72
C ARG A 186 -12.65 5.35 16.65
N LEU A 187 -11.56 5.97 16.22
CA LEU A 187 -10.86 6.99 17.00
C LEU A 187 -11.70 8.26 17.10
N ILE A 188 -12.31 8.71 15.98
CA ILE A 188 -13.19 9.89 15.98
C ILE A 188 -14.40 9.66 16.89
N HIS A 189 -15.01 8.47 16.84
CA HIS A 189 -16.09 8.11 17.77
C HIS A 189 -15.60 8.12 19.23
N GLY A 190 -14.43 7.52 19.51
CA GLY A 190 -13.85 7.51 20.86
C GLY A 190 -13.53 8.92 21.39
N LEU A 191 -13.05 9.82 20.52
CA LEU A 191 -12.86 11.24 20.87
C LEU A 191 -14.20 11.93 21.19
N GLY A 192 -15.22 11.66 20.39
CA GLY A 192 -16.56 12.17 20.64
C GLY A 192 -17.10 11.75 22.00
N GLU A 193 -17.00 10.46 22.34
CA GLU A 193 -17.41 9.95 23.65
C GLU A 193 -16.56 10.55 24.79
N TYR A 194 -15.26 10.73 24.57
CA TYR A 194 -14.39 11.40 25.55
C TYR A 194 -14.87 12.82 25.84
N TYR A 195 -15.14 13.63 24.82
CA TYR A 195 -15.60 15.02 24.99
C TYR A 195 -17.01 15.13 25.57
N ARG A 196 -17.82 14.07 25.48
CA ARG A 196 -19.12 14.03 26.18
C ARG A 196 -19.01 13.77 27.69
N GLN A 197 -17.96 13.07 28.12
CA GLN A 197 -17.81 12.58 29.49
C GLN A 197 -16.69 13.29 30.26
N TYR A 198 -15.63 13.70 29.58
CA TYR A 198 -14.40 14.21 30.16
C TYR A 198 -13.96 15.48 29.45
N HIS A 199 -13.28 16.36 30.17
CA HIS A 199 -12.77 17.64 29.63
C HIS A 199 -11.39 18.01 30.21
N ASP A 200 -10.68 17.08 30.76
CA ASP A 200 -9.42 17.29 31.48
C ASP A 200 -8.22 17.51 30.53
N LYS A 201 -8.33 17.10 29.28
CA LYS A 201 -7.32 17.38 28.24
C LYS A 201 -7.95 17.77 26.90
N GLU A 202 -7.30 18.69 26.20
CA GLU A 202 -7.59 18.92 24.78
C GLU A 202 -6.86 17.91 23.91
N ILE A 203 -7.59 17.15 23.08
CA ILE A 203 -7.04 16.11 22.23
C ILE A 203 -7.31 16.46 20.76
N TYR A 204 -6.26 16.60 19.98
CA TYR A 204 -6.34 16.85 18.54
C TYR A 204 -5.94 15.60 17.75
N PHE A 205 -6.71 15.26 16.70
CA PHE A 205 -6.37 14.19 15.80
C PHE A 205 -6.05 14.73 14.41
N HIS A 206 -4.79 14.67 14.04
CA HIS A 206 -4.25 15.10 12.75
C HIS A 206 -4.27 13.94 11.76
N ILE A 207 -5.06 14.07 10.71
CA ILE A 207 -5.15 13.09 9.60
C ILE A 207 -4.35 13.62 8.42
N VAL A 208 -3.26 12.95 8.09
CA VAL A 208 -2.37 13.29 6.97
C VAL A 208 -2.49 12.26 5.86
N GLY A 209 -2.72 12.73 4.65
CA GLY A 209 -2.95 11.92 3.45
C GLY A 209 -4.34 12.10 2.85
N GLY A 210 -4.63 11.30 1.82
CA GLY A 210 -5.94 11.32 1.16
C GLY A 210 -6.99 10.58 1.97
N VAL A 211 -8.19 11.14 2.03
CA VAL A 211 -9.37 10.44 2.59
C VAL A 211 -10.34 10.18 1.46
N TRP A 212 -10.70 8.93 1.26
CA TRP A 212 -11.67 8.58 0.22
C TRP A 212 -13.05 9.12 0.57
N LYS A 213 -13.82 9.52 -0.45
CA LYS A 213 -15.19 10.05 -0.26
C LYS A 213 -16.09 9.08 0.49
N SER A 214 -15.90 7.77 0.27
CA SER A 214 -16.62 6.72 0.99
C SER A 214 -16.36 6.73 2.49
N GLU A 215 -15.15 7.06 2.93
CA GLU A 215 -14.79 7.14 4.34
C GLU A 215 -15.23 8.47 4.95
N MET A 216 -15.19 9.57 4.16
CA MET A 216 -15.55 10.90 4.63
C MET A 216 -17.06 11.02 4.89
N TYR A 217 -17.91 10.53 3.97
CA TYR A 217 -19.36 10.76 4.01
C TYR A 217 -20.17 9.50 4.30
N HIS A 218 -19.76 8.33 3.75
CA HIS A 218 -20.43 7.06 3.96
C HIS A 218 -19.43 5.93 3.89
N SER A 219 -19.32 5.18 4.97
CA SER A 219 -18.57 3.92 5.00
C SER A 219 -19.54 2.73 5.00
N GLN A 220 -19.21 1.66 4.30
CA GLN A 220 -19.98 0.40 4.34
C GLN A 220 -19.94 -0.28 5.72
N HIS A 221 -19.04 0.16 6.61
CA HIS A 221 -18.72 -0.50 7.87
C HIS A 221 -18.97 0.37 9.10
N ALA A 222 -19.14 1.69 8.92
CA ALA A 222 -19.30 2.65 10.01
C ALA A 222 -19.86 3.98 9.46
N PRO A 223 -20.38 4.86 10.31
CA PRO A 223 -20.71 6.24 9.95
C PRO A 223 -19.50 6.94 9.32
N GLY A 224 -19.75 7.84 8.37
CA GLY A 224 -18.68 8.65 7.76
C GLY A 224 -18.02 9.59 8.76
N PHE A 225 -16.79 10.00 8.49
CA PHE A 225 -16.08 10.91 9.38
C PHE A 225 -16.82 12.22 9.59
N HIS A 226 -17.38 12.80 8.53
CA HIS A 226 -18.17 14.03 8.61
C HIS A 226 -19.38 13.88 9.54
N GLU A 227 -20.11 12.77 9.43
CA GLU A 227 -21.27 12.48 10.28
C GLU A 227 -20.87 12.37 11.74
N LEU A 228 -19.80 11.63 12.07
CA LEU A 228 -19.30 11.48 13.43
C LEU A 228 -18.81 12.84 14.01
N ILE A 229 -18.01 13.58 13.23
CA ILE A 229 -17.47 14.86 13.66
C ILE A 229 -18.59 15.85 14.00
N THR A 230 -19.59 15.94 13.12
CA THR A 230 -20.76 16.83 13.33
C THR A 230 -21.63 16.35 14.49
N HIS A 231 -21.87 15.03 14.62
CA HIS A 231 -22.66 14.49 15.71
C HIS A 231 -22.07 14.79 17.09
N TYR A 232 -20.75 14.75 17.21
CA TYR A 232 -20.04 14.98 18.46
C TYR A 232 -19.57 16.43 18.67
N HIS A 233 -19.76 17.32 17.70
CA HIS A 233 -19.30 18.72 17.72
C HIS A 233 -17.78 18.85 17.96
N ILE A 234 -16.98 18.00 17.28
CA ILE A 234 -15.52 17.94 17.41
C ILE A 234 -14.78 18.40 16.15
N GLU A 235 -15.35 19.37 15.41
CA GLU A 235 -14.79 19.91 14.17
C GLU A 235 -13.40 20.52 14.37
N LYS A 236 -13.13 21.07 15.53
CA LYS A 236 -11.83 21.68 15.86
C LYS A 236 -10.78 20.65 16.22
N GLN A 237 -11.20 19.49 16.71
CA GLN A 237 -10.33 18.44 17.22
C GLN A 237 -9.87 17.45 16.15
N VAL A 238 -10.60 17.35 15.03
CA VAL A 238 -10.21 16.46 13.91
C VAL A 238 -9.77 17.30 12.73
N ILE A 239 -8.47 17.28 12.46
CA ILE A 239 -7.82 18.16 11.49
C ILE A 239 -7.32 17.36 10.28
N PHE A 240 -7.80 17.71 9.09
CA PHE A 240 -7.39 17.09 7.83
C PHE A 240 -6.34 17.94 7.14
N HIS A 241 -5.13 17.41 6.99
CA HIS A 241 -4.00 18.12 6.38
C HIS A 241 -3.84 17.86 4.87
N GLY A 242 -4.56 16.86 4.31
CA GLY A 242 -4.29 16.39 2.96
C GLY A 242 -2.94 15.69 2.86
N GLN A 243 -2.42 15.56 1.64
CA GLN A 243 -1.12 14.94 1.42
C GLN A 243 0.01 15.89 1.82
N LYS A 244 0.91 15.42 2.68
CA LYS A 244 2.12 16.11 3.14
C LYS A 244 3.33 15.21 2.97
N MET A 245 4.49 15.78 2.66
CA MET A 245 5.76 15.08 2.46
C MET A 245 6.93 15.93 2.92
N GLY A 246 8.08 15.28 3.20
CA GLY A 246 9.30 15.95 3.61
C GLY A 246 9.09 16.84 4.85
N LYS A 247 9.62 18.05 4.81
CA LYS A 247 9.62 18.97 5.96
C LYS A 247 8.23 19.25 6.56
N GLU A 248 7.19 19.40 5.71
CA GLU A 248 5.83 19.63 6.20
C GLU A 248 5.28 18.44 7.00
N LEU A 249 5.66 17.22 6.63
CA LEU A 249 5.30 16.02 7.37
C LEU A 249 6.11 15.89 8.65
N ASP A 250 7.39 16.21 8.61
CA ASP A 250 8.29 16.17 9.77
C ASP A 250 7.80 17.16 10.85
N GLU A 251 7.37 18.38 10.48
CA GLU A 251 6.81 19.36 11.40
C GLU A 251 5.53 18.85 12.09
N LEU A 252 4.69 18.08 11.38
CA LEU A 252 3.51 17.47 11.98
C LEU A 252 3.86 16.31 12.92
N PHE A 253 4.91 15.55 12.63
CA PHE A 253 5.41 14.54 13.55
C PHE A 253 6.04 15.15 14.79
N ASP A 254 6.75 16.29 14.66
CA ASP A 254 7.32 17.01 15.80
C ASP A 254 6.24 17.58 16.74
N LEU A 255 5.06 17.91 16.20
CA LEU A 255 3.91 18.35 17.00
C LEU A 255 3.22 17.18 17.71
N ALA A 256 3.23 15.97 17.13
CA ALA A 256 2.42 14.86 17.61
C ALA A 256 3.03 14.17 18.84
N ASP A 257 2.19 13.82 19.82
CA ASP A 257 2.58 13.03 20.99
C ASP A 257 2.50 11.53 20.70
N PHE A 258 1.51 11.11 19.88
CA PHE A 258 1.32 9.70 19.50
C PHE A 258 0.99 9.55 18.03
N ALA A 259 1.63 8.56 17.40
CA ALA A 259 1.34 8.17 16.04
C ALA A 259 0.34 6.99 15.99
N ILE A 260 -0.70 7.15 15.19
CA ILE A 260 -1.84 6.22 15.12
C ILE A 260 -1.69 5.26 13.95
N GLY A 261 -1.54 3.99 14.24
CA GLY A 261 -1.55 2.90 13.27
C GLY A 261 -2.94 2.60 12.72
N SER A 262 -3.10 1.39 12.16
CA SER A 262 -4.42 0.93 11.70
C SER A 262 -5.18 0.28 12.85
N LEU A 263 -6.40 0.77 13.12
CA LEU A 263 -7.24 0.37 14.25
C LEU A 263 -8.32 -0.67 13.87
N ALA A 264 -8.47 -1.00 12.58
CA ALA A 264 -9.53 -1.88 12.10
C ALA A 264 -9.08 -2.88 11.01
N ARG A 265 -7.86 -3.41 11.09
CA ARG A 265 -7.36 -4.42 10.13
C ARG A 265 -8.17 -5.72 10.16
N HIS A 266 -8.83 -6.04 11.26
CA HIS A 266 -9.79 -7.14 11.36
C HIS A 266 -10.91 -7.04 10.30
N ARG A 267 -11.30 -5.83 9.85
CA ARG A 267 -12.25 -5.62 8.74
C ARG A 267 -11.75 -6.21 7.41
N SER A 268 -10.44 -6.39 7.28
CA SER A 268 -9.79 -7.05 6.14
C SER A 268 -9.34 -8.48 6.46
N HIS A 269 -9.85 -9.07 7.56
CA HIS A 269 -9.45 -10.41 8.05
C HIS A 269 -7.93 -10.54 8.30
N ILE A 270 -7.32 -9.48 8.85
CA ILE A 270 -5.91 -9.44 9.22
C ILE A 270 -5.82 -9.23 10.72
N ASP A 271 -5.34 -10.26 11.44
CA ASP A 271 -5.21 -10.22 12.89
C ASP A 271 -3.87 -9.65 13.35
N LYS A 272 -2.81 -9.83 12.55
CA LYS A 272 -1.46 -9.34 12.87
C LYS A 272 -1.06 -8.20 11.94
N ILE A 273 -0.83 -7.02 12.51
CA ILE A 273 -0.45 -5.82 11.77
C ILE A 273 1.07 -5.75 11.66
N LYS A 274 1.59 -5.84 10.42
CA LYS A 274 3.03 -5.71 10.11
C LYS A 274 3.28 -4.59 9.09
N THR A 275 2.57 -3.46 9.24
CA THR A 275 2.66 -2.34 8.30
C THR A 275 3.97 -1.57 8.45
N LEU A 276 4.47 -1.02 7.35
CA LEU A 276 5.68 -0.19 7.33
C LEU A 276 5.53 1.02 8.27
N LYS A 277 4.39 1.73 8.20
CA LYS A 277 4.15 2.93 9.01
C LYS A 277 4.29 2.71 10.52
N ASN A 278 3.84 1.56 11.06
CA ASN A 278 4.00 1.30 12.49
C ASN A 278 5.48 1.15 12.90
N ARG A 279 6.34 0.75 11.97
CA ARG A 279 7.77 0.65 12.18
C ARG A 279 8.46 1.98 12.04
N GLU A 280 8.06 2.77 11.06
CA GLU A 280 8.50 4.16 10.89
C GLU A 280 8.14 4.98 12.13
N TYR A 281 6.90 4.85 12.64
CA TYR A 281 6.49 5.50 13.88
C TYR A 281 7.32 5.09 15.11
N ALA A 282 7.77 3.84 15.17
CA ALA A 282 8.62 3.38 16.26
C ALA A 282 10.08 3.87 16.14
N CYS A 283 10.45 4.46 15.00
CA CYS A 283 11.78 5.02 14.76
C CYS A 283 11.82 6.55 14.96
N LEU A 284 10.67 7.19 14.94
CA LEU A 284 10.50 8.63 15.20
C LEU A 284 10.52 8.93 16.68
#